data_391bb1414b8ae9efd3330611519052dd
#
_entry.id   391bb1414b8ae9efd3330611519052dd
#
_cell.length_a   1.000
_cell.length_b   1.000
_cell.length_c   1.000
_cell.angle_alpha   90.00
_cell.angle_beta   90.00
_cell.angle_gamma   90.00
#
_symmetry.space_group_name_H-M   'P 1'
#
loop_
_entity.id
_entity.type
_entity.pdbx_description
1 polymer ?
#
loop_
_entity_poly.entity_id
_entity_poly.type
_entity_poly.pdbx_seq_one_letter_code
_entity_poly.pdbx_strand_id
1 'polypeptide(L)'
;MNANTIDVSEMSYEEWKSTRSNFLGGSDAAVALGMSKWKSPYMLFLEKTGRFSFDEDNPVMKFGRQWEDQVRREFSRRTGFEVTEPDQMFIHPDPELGMLSANVDGIIEPNKKHEGRGILEIKCTLSSRIPVLAEWDDVPTEYQFQVMHYLNVLNLDYCYLQLFFRDTATYSPALLILRDESMI
;
A
#
# COMPACT_ATOMS: atom_id res chain seq x y z
N MET A 1 -5.99 -16.23 2.40
CA MET A 1 -5.47 -15.15 3.24
C MET A 1 -5.31 -15.70 4.65
N ASN A 2 -4.09 -15.84 5.16
CA ASN A 2 -3.80 -16.44 6.47
C ASN A 2 -3.09 -15.46 7.42
N ALA A 3 -3.06 -14.17 7.08
CA ALA A 3 -2.42 -13.15 7.89
C ALA A 3 -3.12 -13.03 9.26
N ASN A 4 -2.35 -12.80 10.31
CA ASN A 4 -2.88 -12.35 11.59
C ASN A 4 -3.39 -10.90 11.41
N THR A 5 -4.35 -10.47 12.22
CA THR A 5 -4.94 -9.14 12.05
C THR A 5 -5.04 -8.38 13.36
N ILE A 6 -4.92 -7.06 13.27
CA ILE A 6 -5.26 -6.12 14.35
C ILE A 6 -6.43 -5.29 13.84
N ASP A 7 -7.54 -5.31 14.59
CA ASP A 7 -8.70 -4.48 14.29
C ASP A 7 -8.34 -3.00 14.49
N VAL A 8 -8.59 -2.18 13.49
CA VAL A 8 -8.29 -0.74 13.49
C VAL A 8 -9.55 0.12 13.30
N SER A 9 -10.73 -0.49 13.22
CA SER A 9 -12.00 0.17 12.90
C SER A 9 -12.37 1.30 13.87
N GLU A 10 -12.07 1.13 15.15
CA GLU A 10 -12.40 2.09 16.21
C GLU A 10 -11.18 2.94 16.64
N MET A 11 -10.01 2.77 15.99
CA MET A 11 -8.82 3.52 16.34
C MET A 11 -8.89 4.95 15.83
N SER A 12 -8.54 5.90 16.68
CA SER A 12 -8.20 7.25 16.23
C SER A 12 -6.95 7.21 15.33
N TYR A 13 -6.74 8.25 14.52
CA TYR A 13 -5.55 8.34 13.67
C TYR A 13 -4.23 8.24 14.46
N GLU A 14 -4.16 8.82 15.65
CA GLU A 14 -2.97 8.77 16.51
C GLU A 14 -2.72 7.36 17.08
N GLU A 15 -3.78 6.66 17.48
CA GLU A 15 -3.68 5.27 17.93
C GLU A 15 -3.25 4.35 16.80
N TRP A 16 -3.85 4.50 15.61
CA TRP A 16 -3.45 3.78 14.41
C TRP A 16 -1.97 4.04 14.06
N LYS A 17 -1.51 5.31 14.07
CA LYS A 17 -0.14 5.69 13.81
C LYS A 17 0.83 5.07 14.83
N SER A 18 0.46 5.10 16.11
CA SER A 18 1.23 4.47 17.18
C SER A 18 1.33 2.96 17.02
N THR A 19 0.22 2.29 16.71
CA THR A 19 0.20 0.84 16.47
C THR A 19 1.07 0.48 15.27
N ARG A 20 0.91 1.20 14.15
CA ARG A 20 1.70 1.00 12.93
C ARG A 20 3.20 1.22 13.14
N SER A 21 3.60 2.10 14.06
CA SER A 21 5.03 2.38 14.32
C SER A 21 5.80 1.17 14.83
N ASN A 22 5.12 0.19 15.44
CA ASN A 22 5.73 -1.04 15.95
C ASN A 22 6.07 -2.07 14.85
N PHE A 23 5.66 -1.82 13.61
CA PHE A 23 5.80 -2.75 12.49
C PHE A 23 6.51 -2.09 11.31
N LEU A 24 7.07 -2.92 10.44
CA LEU A 24 7.54 -2.51 9.12
C LEU A 24 6.39 -2.67 8.12
N GLY A 25 5.86 -1.55 7.65
CA GLY A 25 4.79 -1.52 6.66
C GLY A 25 5.31 -1.47 5.22
N GLY A 26 4.43 -1.58 4.23
CA GLY A 26 4.83 -1.58 2.81
C GLY A 26 5.58 -0.32 2.38
N SER A 27 5.23 0.86 2.89
CA SER A 27 5.97 2.10 2.61
C SER A 27 7.40 2.12 3.20
N ASP A 28 7.69 1.23 4.15
CA ASP A 28 9.01 1.10 4.76
C ASP A 28 9.92 0.13 3.97
N ALA A 29 9.36 -0.73 3.12
CA ALA A 29 10.09 -1.80 2.44
C ALA A 29 11.27 -1.28 1.60
N ALA A 30 11.03 -0.34 0.69
CA ALA A 30 12.10 0.27 -0.11
C ALA A 30 13.13 1.01 0.76
N VAL A 31 12.69 1.61 1.88
CA VAL A 31 13.58 2.31 2.82
C VAL A 31 14.48 1.31 3.53
N ALA A 32 13.93 0.21 4.04
CA ALA A 32 14.68 -0.83 4.74
C ALA A 32 15.78 -1.45 3.85
N LEU A 33 15.49 -1.59 2.56
CA LEU A 33 16.42 -2.10 1.56
C LEU A 33 17.41 -1.05 1.01
N GLY A 34 17.33 0.21 1.47
CA GLY A 34 18.19 1.29 0.99
C GLY A 34 17.87 1.78 -0.42
N MET A 35 16.70 1.45 -0.95
CA MET A 35 16.24 1.78 -2.32
C MET A 35 15.39 3.06 -2.37
N SER A 36 15.08 3.67 -1.23
CA SER A 36 14.32 4.92 -1.17
C SER A 36 15.21 6.14 -1.39
N LYS A 37 14.70 7.11 -2.16
CA LYS A 37 15.34 8.43 -2.37
C LYS A 37 15.08 9.42 -1.21
N TRP A 38 14.12 9.11 -0.35
CA TRP A 38 13.58 10.07 0.61
C TRP A 38 14.08 9.84 2.05
N LYS A 39 14.35 8.58 2.40
CA LYS A 39 14.71 8.17 3.74
C LYS A 39 15.77 7.08 3.69
N SER A 40 16.76 7.13 4.57
CA SER A 40 17.75 6.06 4.70
C SER A 40 17.29 4.96 5.67
N PRO A 41 17.84 3.74 5.60
CA PRO A 41 17.56 2.69 6.59
C PRO A 41 17.85 3.12 8.03
N TYR A 42 18.89 3.94 8.24
CA TYR A 42 19.22 4.47 9.56
C TYR A 42 18.13 5.41 10.09
N MET A 43 17.59 6.28 9.25
CA MET A 43 16.47 7.16 9.63
C MET A 43 15.22 6.35 9.98
N LEU A 44 14.92 5.30 9.20
CA LEU A 44 13.82 4.38 9.51
C LEU A 44 14.03 3.69 10.87
N PHE A 45 15.25 3.22 11.14
CA PHE A 45 15.59 2.62 12.43
C PHE A 45 15.36 3.60 13.61
N LEU A 46 15.79 4.84 13.49
CA LEU A 46 15.56 5.86 14.53
C LEU A 46 14.08 6.11 14.78
N GLU A 47 13.28 6.15 13.71
CA GLU A 47 11.83 6.32 13.79
C GLU A 47 11.15 5.12 14.47
N LYS A 48 11.43 3.90 13.99
CA LYS A 48 10.84 2.67 14.54
C LYS A 48 11.25 2.38 15.98
N THR A 49 12.39 2.92 16.42
CA THR A 49 12.86 2.80 17.81
C THR A 49 12.44 3.99 18.69
N GLY A 50 11.62 4.91 18.18
CA GLY A 50 11.15 6.09 18.91
C GLY A 50 12.23 7.10 19.27
N ARG A 51 13.41 7.01 18.64
CA ARG A 51 14.55 7.92 18.88
C ARG A 51 14.45 9.20 18.08
N PHE A 52 13.64 9.22 17.05
CA PHE A 52 13.34 10.37 16.21
C PHE A 52 11.91 10.26 15.67
N SER A 53 11.20 11.37 15.59
CA SER A 53 9.88 11.45 14.97
C SER A 53 9.96 12.41 13.79
N PHE A 54 9.59 11.94 12.62
CA PHE A 54 9.26 12.81 11.50
C PHE A 54 7.81 13.24 11.66
N ASP A 55 7.55 14.52 11.76
CA ASP A 55 6.19 15.04 11.71
C ASP A 55 5.74 15.06 10.23
N GLU A 56 5.08 13.98 9.82
CA GLU A 56 4.89 13.68 8.40
C GLU A 56 3.44 13.82 7.91
N ASP A 57 2.54 14.40 8.67
CA ASP A 57 1.20 14.64 8.15
C ASP A 57 1.17 15.85 7.20
N ASN A 58 1.88 15.73 6.07
CA ASN A 58 1.91 16.78 5.08
C ASN A 58 0.57 16.86 4.31
N PRO A 59 0.22 18.02 3.72
CA PRO A 59 -1.04 18.21 3.01
C PRO A 59 -1.28 17.22 1.87
N VAL A 60 -0.23 16.70 1.24
CA VAL A 60 -0.33 15.72 0.14
C VAL A 60 -0.80 14.36 0.65
N MET A 61 -0.28 13.90 1.80
CA MET A 61 -0.71 12.65 2.43
C MET A 61 -2.16 12.74 2.92
N LYS A 62 -2.52 13.88 3.51
CA LYS A 62 -3.90 14.18 3.92
C LYS A 62 -4.87 14.13 2.76
N PHE A 63 -4.49 14.77 1.65
CA PHE A 63 -5.26 14.72 0.41
C PHE A 63 -5.42 13.27 -0.10
N GLY A 64 -4.34 12.48 -0.10
CA GLY A 64 -4.38 11.07 -0.50
C GLY A 64 -5.48 10.31 0.24
N ARG A 65 -5.40 10.30 1.57
CA ARG A 65 -6.40 9.62 2.43
C ARG A 65 -7.84 10.07 2.18
N GLN A 66 -8.06 11.35 1.94
CA GLN A 66 -9.41 11.88 1.65
C GLN A 66 -10.00 11.36 0.34
N TRP A 67 -9.15 10.97 -0.62
CA TRP A 67 -9.58 10.54 -1.95
C TRP A 67 -9.59 9.01 -2.12
N GLU A 68 -9.00 8.26 -1.20
CA GLU A 68 -8.91 6.79 -1.30
C GLU A 68 -10.27 6.12 -1.51
N ASP A 69 -11.28 6.48 -0.72
CA ASP A 69 -12.63 5.94 -0.86
C ASP A 69 -13.26 6.25 -2.24
N GLN A 70 -13.11 7.49 -2.70
CA GLN A 70 -13.62 7.89 -4.01
C GLN A 70 -12.91 7.15 -5.14
N VAL A 71 -11.60 6.96 -5.06
CA VAL A 71 -10.82 6.23 -6.05
C VAL A 71 -11.19 4.74 -6.03
N ARG A 72 -11.37 4.13 -4.86
CA ARG A 72 -11.82 2.74 -4.68
C ARG A 72 -13.17 2.50 -5.35
N ARG A 73 -14.15 3.37 -5.10
CA ARG A 73 -15.47 3.30 -5.73
C ARG A 73 -15.41 3.44 -7.25
N GLU A 74 -14.60 4.36 -7.75
CA GLU A 74 -14.44 4.55 -9.20
C GLU A 74 -13.72 3.35 -9.84
N PHE A 75 -12.72 2.76 -9.18
CA PHE A 75 -12.10 1.53 -9.62
C PHE A 75 -13.13 0.38 -9.72
N SER A 76 -13.95 0.17 -8.67
CA SER A 76 -15.01 -0.83 -8.67
C SER A 76 -16.01 -0.60 -9.79
N ARG A 77 -16.45 0.65 -10.00
CA ARG A 77 -17.39 1.00 -11.07
C ARG A 77 -16.82 0.71 -12.46
N ARG A 78 -15.54 0.97 -12.70
CA ARG A 78 -14.89 0.80 -14.02
C ARG A 78 -14.55 -0.66 -14.33
N THR A 79 -14.17 -1.42 -13.31
CA THR A 79 -13.75 -2.83 -13.48
C THR A 79 -14.88 -3.82 -13.28
N GLY A 80 -15.91 -3.45 -12.54
CA GLY A 80 -16.95 -4.36 -12.07
C GLY A 80 -16.48 -5.27 -10.92
N PHE A 81 -15.30 -5.03 -10.34
CA PHE A 81 -14.81 -5.80 -9.20
C PHE A 81 -15.43 -5.27 -7.91
N GLU A 82 -15.78 -6.18 -7.03
CA GLU A 82 -16.11 -5.86 -5.64
C GLU A 82 -14.83 -5.60 -4.87
N VAL A 83 -14.74 -4.42 -4.25
CA VAL A 83 -13.57 -4.02 -3.45
C VAL A 83 -14.04 -3.55 -2.09
N THR A 84 -13.52 -4.18 -1.05
CA THR A 84 -13.80 -3.84 0.35
C THR A 84 -12.64 -3.07 0.96
N GLU A 85 -12.95 -2.07 1.78
CA GLU A 85 -11.98 -1.42 2.67
C GLU A 85 -11.73 -2.32 3.87
N PRO A 86 -10.48 -2.72 4.17
CA PRO A 86 -10.23 -3.53 5.34
C PRO A 86 -10.17 -2.66 6.60
N ASP A 87 -10.99 -3.02 7.60
CA ASP A 87 -10.96 -2.44 8.95
C ASP A 87 -9.83 -3.05 9.81
N GLN A 88 -8.79 -3.57 9.16
CA GLN A 88 -7.75 -4.36 9.81
C GLN A 88 -6.38 -4.02 9.26
N MET A 89 -5.40 -3.96 10.15
CA MET A 89 -4.00 -4.06 9.80
C MET A 89 -3.59 -5.54 9.77
N PHE A 90 -3.00 -5.98 8.66
CA PHE A 90 -2.55 -7.35 8.49
C PHE A 90 -1.11 -7.51 8.98
N ILE A 91 -0.83 -8.65 9.63
CA ILE A 91 0.50 -9.01 10.13
C ILE A 91 0.92 -10.32 9.45
N HIS A 92 2.18 -10.42 9.08
CA HIS A 92 2.69 -11.63 8.43
C HIS A 92 2.41 -12.88 9.30
N PRO A 93 1.91 -13.99 8.71
CA PRO A 93 1.48 -15.15 9.48
C PRO A 93 2.64 -15.94 10.10
N ASP A 94 3.85 -15.87 9.52
CA ASP A 94 5.05 -16.47 10.09
C ASP A 94 5.53 -15.62 11.28
N PRO A 95 5.67 -16.22 12.48
CA PRO A 95 6.14 -15.52 13.67
C PRO A 95 7.54 -14.91 13.53
N GLU A 96 8.42 -15.47 12.70
CA GLU A 96 9.75 -14.93 12.44
C GLU A 96 9.69 -13.62 11.63
N LEU A 97 8.63 -13.45 10.85
CA LEU A 97 8.34 -12.26 10.06
C LEU A 97 7.22 -11.39 10.66
N GLY A 98 6.82 -11.67 11.91
CA GLY A 98 5.73 -10.98 12.59
C GLY A 98 5.91 -9.47 12.80
N MET A 99 7.09 -8.93 12.46
CA MET A 99 7.32 -7.49 12.40
C MET A 99 6.81 -6.84 11.10
N LEU A 100 6.46 -7.64 10.08
CA LEU A 100 5.97 -7.12 8.80
C LEU A 100 4.47 -6.93 8.85
N SER A 101 4.00 -5.76 8.45
CA SER A 101 2.57 -5.44 8.40
C SER A 101 2.14 -4.85 7.07
N ALA A 102 0.85 -4.98 6.77
CA ALA A 102 0.24 -4.39 5.58
C ALA A 102 -1.03 -3.62 5.96
N ASN A 103 -1.11 -2.38 5.48
CA ASN A 103 -2.32 -1.58 5.44
C ASN A 103 -2.59 -1.29 3.98
N VAL A 104 -3.53 -2.02 3.41
CA VAL A 104 -3.86 -1.93 1.98
C VAL A 104 -5.10 -1.07 1.76
N ASP A 105 -5.18 -0.38 0.63
CA ASP A 105 -6.26 0.55 0.34
C ASP A 105 -7.56 -0.16 -0.06
N GLY A 106 -7.48 -1.45 -0.42
CA GLY A 106 -8.64 -2.29 -0.69
C GLY A 106 -8.29 -3.75 -0.90
N ILE A 107 -9.25 -4.61 -0.56
CA ILE A 107 -9.23 -6.05 -0.90
C ILE A 107 -10.19 -6.26 -2.06
N ILE A 108 -9.69 -6.80 -3.16
CA ILE A 108 -10.48 -7.20 -4.31
C ILE A 108 -10.99 -8.61 -4.04
N GLU A 109 -12.31 -8.78 -4.02
CA GLU A 109 -12.93 -10.09 -3.82
C GLU A 109 -12.79 -10.96 -5.09
N PRO A 110 -12.89 -12.29 -4.96
CA PRO A 110 -12.84 -13.21 -6.09
C PRO A 110 -13.87 -12.82 -7.16
N ASN A 111 -13.45 -12.90 -8.41
CA ASN A 111 -14.28 -12.45 -9.54
C ASN A 111 -14.05 -13.30 -10.78
N LYS A 112 -14.72 -13.01 -11.90
CA LYS A 112 -14.61 -13.79 -13.14
C LYS A 112 -13.22 -13.80 -13.76
N LYS A 113 -12.38 -12.81 -13.44
CA LYS A 113 -11.03 -12.67 -13.98
C LYS A 113 -9.97 -13.29 -13.06
N HIS A 114 -10.25 -13.31 -11.75
CA HIS A 114 -9.35 -13.80 -10.73
C HIS A 114 -10.14 -14.65 -9.71
N GLU A 115 -9.76 -15.92 -9.56
CA GLU A 115 -10.41 -16.84 -8.62
C GLU A 115 -10.09 -16.52 -7.14
N GLY A 116 -8.91 -15.95 -6.87
CA GLY A 116 -8.47 -15.54 -5.55
C GLY A 116 -8.72 -14.06 -5.26
N ARG A 117 -8.57 -13.68 -3.99
CA ARG A 117 -8.52 -12.28 -3.59
C ARG A 117 -7.27 -11.60 -4.11
N GLY A 118 -7.34 -10.30 -4.29
CA GLY A 118 -6.22 -9.45 -4.63
C GLY A 118 -6.20 -8.17 -3.82
N ILE A 119 -5.21 -7.32 -4.09
CA ILE A 119 -5.04 -6.03 -3.44
C ILE A 119 -5.37 -4.93 -4.44
N LEU A 120 -6.00 -3.87 -3.97
CA LEU A 120 -6.02 -2.57 -4.62
C LEU A 120 -5.09 -1.64 -3.85
N GLU A 121 -4.09 -1.11 -4.54
CA GLU A 121 -3.21 -0.04 -4.05
C GLU A 121 -3.51 1.24 -4.81
N ILE A 122 -3.71 2.34 -4.08
CA ILE A 122 -4.10 3.65 -4.63
C ILE A 122 -2.97 4.65 -4.41
N LYS A 123 -2.62 5.39 -5.45
CA LYS A 123 -1.67 6.51 -5.35
C LYS A 123 -2.23 7.79 -5.91
N CYS A 124 -2.33 8.81 -5.04
CA CYS A 124 -2.67 10.17 -5.44
C CYS A 124 -1.39 10.94 -5.77
N THR A 125 -1.16 11.26 -7.05
CA THR A 125 0.09 11.87 -7.53
C THR A 125 -0.17 13.01 -8.52
N LEU A 126 0.88 13.58 -9.10
CA LEU A 126 0.81 14.52 -10.21
C LEU A 126 1.04 13.77 -11.52
N SER A 127 0.34 14.16 -12.59
CA SER A 127 0.50 13.56 -13.91
C SER A 127 1.94 13.70 -14.46
N SER A 128 2.65 14.76 -14.07
CA SER A 128 4.04 14.98 -14.46
C SER A 128 5.05 14.05 -13.77
N ARG A 129 4.68 13.39 -12.66
CA ARG A 129 5.60 12.49 -11.93
C ARG A 129 5.62 11.08 -12.49
N ILE A 130 4.48 10.62 -12.99
CA ILE A 130 4.32 9.30 -13.59
C ILE A 130 3.49 9.50 -14.86
N PRO A 131 4.13 10.00 -15.94
CA PRO A 131 3.41 10.34 -17.17
C PRO A 131 2.88 9.12 -17.92
N VAL A 132 3.51 7.97 -17.72
CA VAL A 132 3.11 6.67 -18.28
C VAL A 132 3.12 5.64 -17.17
N LEU A 133 2.08 4.83 -17.11
CA LEU A 133 1.99 3.64 -16.26
C LEU A 133 1.35 2.53 -17.10
N ALA A 134 2.14 1.90 -17.94
CA ALA A 134 1.71 0.83 -18.82
C ALA A 134 2.27 -0.53 -18.42
N GLU A 135 3.48 -0.55 -17.88
CA GLU A 135 4.23 -1.76 -17.56
C GLU A 135 4.84 -1.67 -16.14
N TRP A 136 5.33 -2.81 -15.66
CA TRP A 136 5.98 -2.92 -14.35
C TRP A 136 7.18 -1.97 -14.20
N ASP A 137 7.97 -1.83 -15.25
CA ASP A 137 9.17 -0.98 -15.25
C ASP A 137 8.86 0.52 -15.16
N ASP A 138 7.63 0.93 -15.47
CA ASP A 138 7.16 2.31 -15.29
C ASP A 138 6.83 2.64 -13.83
N VAL A 139 6.65 1.61 -12.99
CA VAL A 139 6.27 1.79 -11.58
C VAL A 139 7.46 2.29 -10.78
N PRO A 140 7.33 3.39 -10.02
CA PRO A 140 8.40 3.81 -9.11
C PRO A 140 8.86 2.71 -8.17
N THR A 141 10.16 2.58 -7.99
CA THR A 141 10.78 1.53 -7.17
C THR A 141 10.16 1.42 -5.78
N GLU A 142 9.84 2.53 -5.14
CA GLU A 142 9.20 2.56 -3.83
C GLU A 142 7.81 1.88 -3.85
N TYR A 143 7.05 2.03 -4.93
CA TYR A 143 5.74 1.37 -5.08
C TYR A 143 5.89 -0.10 -5.42
N GLN A 144 6.92 -0.47 -6.20
CA GLN A 144 7.23 -1.87 -6.51
C GLN A 144 7.45 -2.66 -5.21
N PHE A 145 8.37 -2.20 -4.35
CA PHE A 145 8.63 -2.85 -3.06
C PHE A 145 7.44 -2.81 -2.11
N GLN A 146 6.66 -1.73 -2.12
CA GLN A 146 5.45 -1.66 -1.31
C GLN A 146 4.43 -2.73 -1.72
N VAL A 147 4.16 -2.88 -3.00
CA VAL A 147 3.21 -3.88 -3.52
C VAL A 147 3.70 -5.30 -3.24
N MET A 148 4.98 -5.61 -3.48
CA MET A 148 5.53 -6.93 -3.19
C MET A 148 5.49 -7.26 -1.70
N HIS A 149 5.80 -6.29 -0.85
CA HIS A 149 5.66 -6.44 0.60
C HIS A 149 4.22 -6.79 1.01
N TYR A 150 3.22 -6.13 0.43
CA TYR A 150 1.82 -6.42 0.72
C TYR A 150 1.41 -7.82 0.24
N LEU A 151 1.82 -8.20 -0.97
CA LEU A 151 1.57 -9.53 -1.51
C LEU A 151 2.21 -10.63 -0.66
N ASN A 152 3.39 -10.34 -0.08
CA ASN A 152 4.04 -11.23 0.88
C ASN A 152 3.24 -11.37 2.18
N VAL A 153 2.94 -10.25 2.86
CA VAL A 153 2.25 -10.27 4.17
C VAL A 153 0.88 -10.95 4.08
N LEU A 154 0.11 -10.69 3.02
CA LEU A 154 -1.23 -11.26 2.85
C LEU A 154 -1.22 -12.63 2.17
N ASN A 155 -0.08 -13.06 1.64
CA ASN A 155 0.04 -14.24 0.80
C ASN A 155 -1.00 -14.25 -0.32
N LEU A 156 -0.96 -13.21 -1.16
CA LEU A 156 -1.84 -13.03 -2.32
C LEU A 156 -1.00 -12.96 -3.60
N ASP A 157 -1.65 -13.27 -4.73
CA ASP A 157 -0.97 -13.47 -6.01
C ASP A 157 -0.92 -12.22 -6.88
N TYR A 158 -1.78 -11.22 -6.61
CA TYR A 158 -1.86 -10.02 -7.46
C TYR A 158 -2.31 -8.76 -6.72
N CYS A 159 -1.92 -7.63 -7.29
CA CYS A 159 -2.34 -6.30 -6.90
C CYS A 159 -2.72 -5.50 -8.15
N TYR A 160 -3.76 -4.67 -8.05
CA TYR A 160 -4.00 -3.59 -9.00
C TYR A 160 -3.49 -2.28 -8.42
N LEU A 161 -2.57 -1.62 -9.14
CA LEU A 161 -2.12 -0.27 -8.83
C LEU A 161 -2.96 0.73 -9.63
N GLN A 162 -3.68 1.62 -8.92
CA GLN A 162 -4.50 2.68 -9.49
C GLN A 162 -3.92 4.04 -9.13
N LEU A 163 -3.57 4.85 -10.14
CA LEU A 163 -3.20 6.24 -9.91
C LEU A 163 -4.43 7.15 -10.06
N PHE A 164 -4.50 8.14 -9.19
CA PHE A 164 -5.34 9.33 -9.34
C PHE A 164 -4.44 10.55 -9.49
N PHE A 165 -4.59 11.26 -10.60
CA PHE A 165 -3.83 12.47 -10.90
C PHE A 165 -4.59 13.69 -10.38
N ARG A 166 -4.12 14.25 -9.26
CA ARG A 166 -4.79 15.33 -8.55
C ARG A 166 -4.76 16.68 -9.29
N ASP A 167 -3.81 16.87 -10.20
CA ASP A 167 -3.66 18.09 -11.01
C ASP A 167 -4.66 18.14 -12.19
N THR A 168 -5.06 16.98 -12.70
CA THR A 168 -5.99 16.87 -13.82
C THR A 168 -7.33 16.26 -13.43
N ALA A 169 -7.47 15.79 -12.18
CA ALA A 169 -8.62 15.05 -11.68
C ALA A 169 -8.97 13.84 -12.55
N THR A 170 -7.95 13.12 -13.03
CA THR A 170 -8.10 11.95 -13.91
C THR A 170 -7.46 10.70 -13.30
N TYR A 171 -7.82 9.53 -13.84
CA TYR A 171 -7.33 8.23 -13.41
C TYR A 171 -6.45 7.61 -14.48
N SER A 172 -5.36 6.94 -14.10
CA SER A 172 -4.64 6.06 -15.01
C SER A 172 -5.50 4.84 -15.40
N PRO A 173 -5.14 4.07 -16.43
CA PRO A 173 -5.47 2.66 -16.46
C PRO A 173 -4.98 1.98 -15.18
N ALA A 174 -5.72 1.01 -14.65
CA ALA A 174 -5.27 0.23 -13.50
C ALA A 174 -4.25 -0.81 -13.96
N LEU A 175 -3.06 -0.80 -13.39
CA LEU A 175 -1.99 -1.73 -13.73
C LEU A 175 -2.12 -3.00 -12.87
N LEU A 176 -2.25 -4.16 -13.52
CA LEU A 176 -2.17 -5.46 -12.86
C LEU A 176 -0.70 -5.80 -12.58
N ILE A 177 -0.40 -6.07 -11.33
CA ILE A 177 0.92 -6.47 -10.86
C ILE A 177 0.78 -7.89 -10.27
N LEU A 178 1.58 -8.81 -10.75
CA LEU A 178 1.65 -10.17 -10.22
C LEU A 178 2.75 -10.29 -9.17
N ARG A 179 2.56 -11.20 -8.23
CA ARG A 179 3.55 -11.54 -7.22
C ARG A 179 4.84 -12.04 -7.88
N ASP A 180 5.97 -11.51 -7.44
CA ASP A 180 7.29 -11.90 -7.89
C ASP A 180 8.10 -12.40 -6.69
N GLU A 181 8.32 -13.73 -6.63
CA GLU A 181 9.05 -14.37 -5.53
C GLU A 181 10.52 -13.95 -5.45
N SER A 182 11.08 -13.39 -6.51
CA SER A 182 12.47 -12.89 -6.48
C SER A 182 12.62 -11.55 -5.75
N MET A 183 11.49 -10.88 -5.47
CA MET A 183 11.43 -9.59 -4.77
C MET A 183 10.92 -9.69 -3.33
N ILE A 184 10.57 -10.90 -2.89
CA ILE A 184 9.95 -11.17 -1.57
C ILE A 184 10.95 -11.75 -0.57
#